data_c2766f45beeffb6cf813b07e6a43375c
#
_entry.id   c2766f45beeffb6cf813b07e6a43375c
#
_cell.length_a   1.000
_cell.length_b   1.000
_cell.length_c   1.000
_cell.angle_alpha   90.00
_cell.angle_beta   90.00
_cell.angle_gamma   90.00
#
_symmetry.space_group_name_H-M   'P 1'
#
loop_
_entity.id
_entity.type
_entity.pdbx_description
1 polymer ?
#
loop_
_entity_poly.entity_id
_entity_poly.type
_entity_poly.pdbx_seq_one_letter_code
_entity_poly.pdbx_strand_id
1 'polypeptide(L)'
;MQKQNKSLSKGLCVLKEIMSSNKPLTANILCQKLQIDKSTMSRLITTLMTEEFIEYKDNTKEIVLSDIVRKIIHKDDRQKIVEKTKALLDEIFYLTDECAYIGILDNNSVLYLNQVDKSKRVLKTIDSVGLHAPLHTNAFGKVILAFCKEVNIENVELKKFTTNTITSITKLKKEIEAVSQKGYAIGIEEHEFGLCSVAVPYFNKRGQFVGPVGISGLSVRMDEVKLHELGQKIFKLVNSSFV
;
A
#
# COMPACT_ATOMS: atom_id res chain seq x y z
N MET A 1 31.48 -25.49 -23.90
CA MET A 1 31.04 -24.11 -23.59
C MET A 1 29.74 -23.85 -24.34
N GLN A 2 28.63 -23.66 -23.62
CA GLN A 2 27.35 -23.33 -24.24
C GLN A 2 27.45 -21.92 -24.90
N LYS A 3 27.04 -21.82 -26.16
CA LYS A 3 27.05 -20.58 -26.94
C LYS A 3 25.92 -19.69 -26.44
N GLN A 4 26.24 -18.66 -25.65
CA GLN A 4 25.28 -17.71 -25.12
C GLN A 4 24.67 -16.84 -26.24
N ASN A 5 23.35 -16.64 -26.24
CA ASN A 5 22.69 -15.74 -27.16
C ASN A 5 22.96 -14.28 -26.76
N LYS A 6 23.86 -13.62 -27.51
CA LYS A 6 24.33 -12.25 -27.20
C LYS A 6 23.21 -11.21 -27.24
N SER A 7 22.25 -11.35 -28.15
CA SER A 7 21.11 -10.39 -28.25
C SER A 7 20.18 -10.50 -27.04
N LEU A 8 19.82 -11.71 -26.65
CA LEU A 8 19.01 -11.96 -25.46
C LEU A 8 19.72 -11.47 -24.20
N SER A 9 21.03 -11.75 -24.06
CA SER A 9 21.85 -11.28 -22.94
C SER A 9 21.82 -9.76 -22.83
N LYS A 10 22.00 -9.02 -23.94
CA LYS A 10 21.91 -7.56 -23.96
C LYS A 10 20.50 -7.07 -23.56
N GLY A 11 19.44 -7.68 -24.08
CA GLY A 11 18.06 -7.34 -23.70
C GLY A 11 17.78 -7.52 -22.21
N LEU A 12 18.26 -8.63 -21.64
CA LEU A 12 18.14 -8.88 -20.19
C LEU A 12 18.97 -7.90 -19.35
N CYS A 13 20.13 -7.43 -19.84
CA CYS A 13 20.91 -6.38 -19.17
C CYS A 13 20.15 -5.04 -19.17
N VAL A 14 19.52 -4.68 -20.29
CA VAL A 14 18.66 -3.47 -20.35
C VAL A 14 17.51 -3.57 -19.35
N LEU A 15 16.81 -4.68 -19.31
CA LEU A 15 15.68 -4.90 -18.39
C LEU A 15 16.15 -4.82 -16.93
N LYS A 16 17.27 -5.47 -16.56
CA LYS A 16 17.84 -5.40 -15.22
C LYS A 16 18.20 -3.98 -14.80
N GLU A 17 18.76 -3.18 -15.71
CA GLU A 17 19.09 -1.78 -15.42
C GLU A 17 17.83 -0.95 -15.14
N ILE A 18 16.75 -1.17 -15.91
CA ILE A 18 15.46 -0.50 -15.70
C ILE A 18 14.85 -0.93 -14.35
N MET A 19 14.89 -2.22 -14.02
CA MET A 19 14.36 -2.75 -12.74
C MET A 19 15.10 -2.23 -11.51
N SER A 20 16.41 -1.97 -11.62
CA SER A 20 17.25 -1.56 -10.49
C SER A 20 17.36 -0.05 -10.31
N SER A 21 16.87 0.73 -11.26
CA SER A 21 17.03 2.18 -11.25
C SER A 21 15.93 2.89 -10.47
N ASN A 22 16.31 3.71 -9.51
CA ASN A 22 15.41 4.64 -8.80
C ASN A 22 15.29 6.01 -9.50
N LYS A 23 15.91 6.17 -10.67
CA LYS A 23 15.89 7.43 -11.45
C LYS A 23 15.28 7.18 -12.81
N PRO A 24 14.65 8.21 -13.41
CA PRO A 24 14.14 8.10 -14.77
C PRO A 24 15.25 7.69 -15.76
N LEU A 25 14.98 6.71 -16.61
CA LEU A 25 15.89 6.22 -17.63
C LEU A 25 15.37 6.57 -19.02
N THR A 26 16.27 6.98 -19.91
CA THR A 26 15.99 7.17 -21.34
C THR A 26 16.89 6.27 -22.15
N ALA A 27 16.57 6.06 -23.44
CA ALA A 27 17.40 5.28 -24.36
C ALA A 27 18.86 5.78 -24.39
N ASN A 28 19.10 7.09 -24.34
CA ASN A 28 20.43 7.67 -24.33
C ASN A 28 21.22 7.32 -23.05
N ILE A 29 20.55 7.39 -21.88
CA ILE A 29 21.18 7.02 -20.61
C ILE A 29 21.52 5.53 -20.60
N LEU A 30 20.64 4.67 -21.11
CA LEU A 30 20.86 3.23 -21.22
C LEU A 30 22.03 2.91 -22.18
N CYS A 31 22.14 3.61 -23.33
CA CYS A 31 23.27 3.47 -24.23
C CYS A 31 24.62 3.76 -23.54
N GLN A 32 24.68 4.86 -22.79
CA GLN A 32 25.91 5.25 -22.07
C GLN A 32 26.27 4.27 -20.97
N LYS A 33 25.30 3.89 -20.12
CA LYS A 33 25.54 2.99 -19.00
C LYS A 33 25.94 1.58 -19.42
N LEU A 34 25.30 1.04 -20.44
CA LEU A 34 25.49 -0.35 -20.88
C LEU A 34 26.48 -0.48 -22.06
N GLN A 35 27.00 0.63 -22.56
CA GLN A 35 27.90 0.69 -23.72
C GLN A 35 27.32 -0.04 -24.95
N ILE A 36 26.03 0.16 -25.21
CA ILE A 36 25.31 -0.39 -26.34
C ILE A 36 25.07 0.74 -27.35
N ASP A 37 25.32 0.48 -28.62
CA ASP A 37 25.06 1.44 -29.69
C ASP A 37 23.56 1.76 -29.84
N LYS A 38 23.26 2.96 -30.37
CA LYS A 38 21.88 3.47 -30.47
C LYS A 38 20.96 2.57 -31.28
N SER A 39 21.47 1.97 -32.35
CA SER A 39 20.64 1.13 -33.24
C SER A 39 20.25 -0.18 -32.56
N THR A 40 21.18 -0.82 -31.89
CA THR A 40 20.95 -2.02 -31.08
C THR A 40 20.03 -1.70 -29.90
N MET A 41 20.26 -0.59 -29.16
CA MET A 41 19.40 -0.17 -28.04
C MET A 41 17.96 0.05 -28.50
N SER A 42 17.76 0.77 -29.60
CA SER A 42 16.41 1.01 -30.14
C SER A 42 15.66 -0.30 -30.43
N ARG A 43 16.33 -1.27 -31.06
CA ARG A 43 15.73 -2.60 -31.33
C ARG A 43 15.38 -3.37 -30.06
N LEU A 44 16.28 -3.33 -29.04
CA LEU A 44 16.02 -3.98 -27.75
C LEU A 44 14.84 -3.35 -27.02
N ILE A 45 14.76 -2.02 -26.98
CA ILE A 45 13.65 -1.27 -26.38
C ILE A 45 12.34 -1.60 -27.11
N THR A 46 12.33 -1.56 -28.44
CA THR A 46 11.14 -1.92 -29.22
C THR A 46 10.66 -3.34 -28.89
N THR A 47 11.59 -4.30 -28.87
CA THR A 47 11.22 -5.69 -28.51
C THR A 47 10.65 -5.78 -27.11
N LEU A 48 11.29 -5.16 -26.09
CA LEU A 48 10.80 -5.18 -24.72
C LEU A 48 9.43 -4.48 -24.56
N MET A 49 9.13 -3.46 -25.38
CA MET A 49 7.82 -2.82 -25.42
C MET A 49 6.77 -3.72 -26.09
N THR A 50 7.11 -4.33 -27.23
CA THR A 50 6.21 -5.27 -27.92
C THR A 50 5.84 -6.47 -27.05
N GLU A 51 6.80 -6.94 -26.24
CA GLU A 51 6.60 -8.05 -25.27
C GLU A 51 6.03 -7.55 -23.92
N GLU A 52 5.58 -6.31 -23.82
CA GLU A 52 4.94 -5.70 -22.67
C GLU A 52 5.77 -5.74 -21.36
N PHE A 53 7.12 -5.75 -21.45
CA PHE A 53 7.98 -5.65 -20.27
C PHE A 53 8.19 -4.22 -19.81
N ILE A 54 8.23 -3.26 -20.73
CA ILE A 54 8.48 -1.84 -20.48
C ILE A 54 7.52 -0.96 -21.27
N GLU A 55 7.38 0.28 -20.86
CA GLU A 55 6.56 1.30 -21.53
C GLU A 55 7.20 2.68 -21.40
N TYR A 56 6.79 3.64 -22.21
CA TYR A 56 7.10 5.04 -22.00
C TYR A 56 6.16 5.61 -20.93
N LYS A 57 6.71 6.35 -19.99
CA LYS A 57 5.93 7.11 -19.02
C LYS A 57 5.21 8.27 -19.73
N ASP A 58 3.94 8.48 -19.42
CA ASP A 58 3.03 9.45 -20.02
C ASP A 58 3.70 10.65 -20.70
N ASN A 59 3.57 10.72 -22.05
CA ASN A 59 4.10 11.79 -22.92
C ASN A 59 5.59 12.16 -22.74
N THR A 60 6.37 11.29 -22.12
CA THR A 60 7.81 11.48 -21.95
C THR A 60 8.62 10.45 -22.73
N LYS A 61 9.95 10.64 -22.81
CA LYS A 61 10.89 9.62 -23.32
C LYS A 61 11.50 8.77 -22.20
N GLU A 62 10.94 8.85 -20.99
CA GLU A 62 11.33 8.04 -19.85
C GLU A 62 10.78 6.61 -20.01
N ILE A 63 11.65 5.63 -19.80
CA ILE A 63 11.33 4.21 -19.92
C ILE A 63 11.10 3.68 -18.51
N VAL A 64 9.97 3.03 -18.31
CA VAL A 64 9.57 2.41 -17.05
C VAL A 64 9.14 0.95 -17.28
N LEU A 65 9.05 0.17 -16.24
CA LEU A 65 8.41 -1.16 -16.32
C LEU A 65 6.94 -1.00 -16.68
N SER A 66 6.42 -1.91 -17.51
CA SER A 66 4.99 -1.95 -17.82
C SER A 66 4.14 -2.24 -16.57
N ASP A 67 2.87 -1.91 -16.64
CA ASP A 67 1.92 -2.22 -15.57
C ASP A 67 1.83 -3.71 -15.25
N ILE A 68 1.93 -4.57 -16.26
CA ILE A 68 1.91 -6.03 -16.09
C ILE A 68 3.09 -6.49 -15.26
N VAL A 69 4.30 -6.06 -15.59
CA VAL A 69 5.51 -6.45 -14.86
C VAL A 69 5.50 -5.87 -13.44
N ARG A 70 5.07 -4.62 -13.28
CA ARG A 70 4.90 -4.01 -11.95
C ARG A 70 3.95 -4.82 -11.07
N LYS A 71 2.80 -5.23 -11.60
CA LYS A 71 1.83 -6.08 -10.88
C LYS A 71 2.41 -7.44 -10.46
N ILE A 72 3.21 -8.08 -11.33
CA ILE A 72 3.86 -9.35 -11.03
C ILE A 72 4.88 -9.19 -9.88
N ILE A 73 5.73 -8.17 -9.95
CA ILE A 73 6.73 -7.88 -8.90
C ILE A 73 6.04 -7.57 -7.56
N HIS A 74 5.02 -6.72 -7.59
CA HIS A 74 4.27 -6.36 -6.39
C HIS A 74 3.48 -7.53 -5.80
N LYS A 75 3.07 -8.52 -6.62
CA LYS A 75 2.39 -9.72 -6.11
C LYS A 75 3.28 -10.50 -5.14
N ASP A 76 4.55 -10.68 -5.47
CA ASP A 76 5.50 -11.40 -4.59
C ASP A 76 5.76 -10.61 -3.29
N ASP A 77 5.86 -9.29 -3.37
CA ASP A 77 6.03 -8.47 -2.17
C ASP A 77 4.76 -8.41 -1.31
N ARG A 78 3.58 -8.38 -1.91
CA ARG A 78 2.29 -8.49 -1.19
C ARG A 78 2.17 -9.82 -0.45
N GLN A 79 2.55 -10.93 -1.07
CA GLN A 79 2.57 -12.24 -0.43
C GLN A 79 3.49 -12.26 0.80
N LYS A 80 4.69 -11.69 0.70
CA LYS A 80 5.63 -11.56 1.83
C LYS A 80 5.06 -10.72 2.98
N ILE A 81 4.32 -9.64 2.67
CA ILE A 81 3.64 -8.82 3.69
C ILE A 81 2.60 -9.67 4.43
N VAL A 82 1.75 -10.38 3.70
CA VAL A 82 0.73 -11.28 4.26
C VAL A 82 1.35 -12.29 5.22
N GLU A 83 2.42 -12.98 4.80
CA GLU A 83 3.11 -13.99 5.62
C GLU A 83 3.70 -13.38 6.91
N LYS A 84 4.36 -12.23 6.79
CA LYS A 84 5.02 -11.57 7.93
C LYS A 84 4.03 -10.99 8.93
N THR A 85 2.84 -10.58 8.49
CA THR A 85 1.85 -9.94 9.37
C THR A 85 0.82 -10.91 9.92
N LYS A 86 0.79 -12.16 9.48
CA LYS A 86 -0.21 -13.15 9.88
C LYS A 86 -0.28 -13.33 11.41
N ALA A 87 0.84 -13.55 12.07
CA ALA A 87 0.88 -13.71 13.53
C ALA A 87 0.44 -12.45 14.25
N LEU A 88 0.86 -11.27 13.78
CA LEU A 88 0.45 -9.99 14.33
C LEU A 88 -1.06 -9.75 14.21
N LEU A 89 -1.68 -10.10 13.08
CA LEU A 89 -3.13 -10.01 12.91
C LEU A 89 -3.88 -10.97 13.86
N ASP A 90 -3.35 -12.16 14.10
CA ASP A 90 -3.89 -13.09 15.11
C ASP A 90 -3.85 -12.45 16.50
N GLU A 91 -2.72 -11.86 16.90
CA GLU A 91 -2.58 -11.18 18.21
C GLU A 91 -3.53 -9.97 18.31
N ILE A 92 -3.68 -9.16 17.26
CA ILE A 92 -4.63 -8.03 17.25
C ILE A 92 -6.06 -8.55 17.39
N PHE A 93 -6.43 -9.63 16.68
CA PHE A 93 -7.75 -10.23 16.84
C PHE A 93 -8.00 -10.69 18.29
N TYR A 94 -7.08 -11.44 18.89
CA TYR A 94 -7.24 -11.92 20.28
C TYR A 94 -7.25 -10.78 21.30
N LEU A 95 -6.54 -9.68 21.04
CA LEU A 95 -6.56 -8.51 21.91
C LEU A 95 -7.89 -7.76 21.87
N THR A 96 -8.58 -7.75 20.71
CA THR A 96 -9.71 -6.84 20.45
C THR A 96 -11.04 -7.56 20.26
N ASP A 97 -11.02 -8.84 19.92
CA ASP A 97 -12.17 -9.65 19.49
C ASP A 97 -12.95 -9.03 18.29
N GLU A 98 -12.25 -8.21 17.46
CA GLU A 98 -12.78 -7.63 16.22
C GLU A 98 -11.89 -8.02 15.03
N CYS A 99 -12.47 -7.97 13.82
CA CYS A 99 -11.77 -8.39 12.60
C CYS A 99 -10.52 -7.55 12.38
N ALA A 100 -9.36 -8.21 12.32
CA ALA A 100 -8.05 -7.58 12.14
C ALA A 100 -7.63 -7.59 10.67
N TYR A 101 -6.98 -6.51 10.20
CA TYR A 101 -6.59 -6.32 8.81
C TYR A 101 -5.18 -5.78 8.67
N ILE A 102 -4.55 -6.08 7.54
CA ILE A 102 -3.42 -5.34 6.97
C ILE A 102 -3.84 -4.74 5.63
N GLY A 103 -3.61 -3.44 5.46
CA GLY A 103 -3.80 -2.74 4.19
C GLY A 103 -2.48 -2.21 3.64
N ILE A 104 -2.47 -1.85 2.37
CA ILE A 104 -1.40 -1.09 1.73
C ILE A 104 -1.99 0.02 0.88
N LEU A 105 -1.15 0.98 0.51
CA LEU A 105 -1.49 1.93 -0.55
C LEU A 105 -1.49 1.22 -1.91
N ASP A 106 -2.57 1.36 -2.65
CA ASP A 106 -2.68 0.92 -4.04
C ASP A 106 -3.55 1.89 -4.83
N ASN A 107 -2.99 2.52 -5.87
CA ASN A 107 -3.70 3.45 -6.74
C ASN A 107 -4.57 4.50 -6.00
N ASN A 108 -3.99 5.20 -5.02
CA ASN A 108 -4.66 6.24 -4.25
C ASN A 108 -5.82 5.73 -3.36
N SER A 109 -5.81 4.46 -2.98
CA SER A 109 -6.77 3.79 -2.10
C SER A 109 -6.09 2.82 -1.14
N VAL A 110 -6.80 2.38 -0.12
CA VAL A 110 -6.39 1.26 0.74
C VAL A 110 -6.73 -0.03 0.01
N LEU A 111 -5.76 -0.90 -0.23
CA LEU A 111 -6.00 -2.29 -0.62
C LEU A 111 -5.82 -3.19 0.60
N TYR A 112 -6.85 -3.95 0.97
CA TYR A 112 -6.75 -4.94 2.04
C TYR A 112 -6.08 -6.21 1.53
N LEU A 113 -4.91 -6.57 2.13
CA LEU A 113 -4.13 -7.74 1.70
C LEU A 113 -4.48 -9.01 2.45
N ASN A 114 -4.85 -8.88 3.72
CA ASN A 114 -5.19 -10.00 4.57
C ASN A 114 -6.11 -9.55 5.71
N GLN A 115 -6.89 -10.51 6.22
CA GLN A 115 -7.70 -10.31 7.40
C GLN A 115 -7.70 -11.57 8.27
N VAL A 116 -7.97 -11.37 9.55
CA VAL A 116 -8.20 -12.43 10.53
C VAL A 116 -9.48 -12.13 11.29
N ASP A 117 -10.46 -13.01 11.12
CA ASP A 117 -11.70 -13.03 11.89
C ASP A 117 -11.97 -14.47 12.35
N LYS A 118 -11.85 -14.71 13.63
CA LYS A 118 -12.15 -16.01 14.28
C LYS A 118 -13.43 -15.93 15.12
N SER A 119 -14.13 -14.80 15.04
CA SER A 119 -15.38 -14.61 15.79
C SER A 119 -16.50 -15.49 15.23
N LYS A 120 -17.38 -15.95 16.11
CA LYS A 120 -18.61 -16.65 15.75
C LYS A 120 -19.81 -15.69 15.63
N ARG A 121 -19.56 -14.37 15.56
CA ARG A 121 -20.61 -13.35 15.51
C ARG A 121 -21.34 -13.38 14.18
N VAL A 122 -22.66 -13.24 14.25
CA VAL A 122 -23.51 -13.10 13.07
C VAL A 122 -23.34 -11.71 12.44
N LEU A 123 -23.32 -10.65 13.28
CA LEU A 123 -23.09 -9.29 12.84
C LEU A 123 -21.59 -8.98 12.91
N LYS A 124 -20.95 -8.94 11.77
CA LYS A 124 -19.52 -8.66 11.58
C LYS A 124 -19.24 -8.05 10.20
N THR A 125 -18.04 -7.55 10.01
CA THR A 125 -17.59 -7.05 8.71
C THR A 125 -17.47 -8.19 7.70
N ILE A 126 -17.67 -7.86 6.42
CA ILE A 126 -17.48 -8.82 5.32
C ILE A 126 -16.00 -9.16 5.11
N ASP A 127 -15.74 -10.21 4.32
CA ASP A 127 -14.38 -10.45 3.81
C ASP A 127 -13.99 -9.33 2.85
N SER A 128 -12.97 -8.58 3.26
CA SER A 128 -12.48 -7.41 2.52
C SER A 128 -11.16 -7.66 1.79
N VAL A 129 -10.61 -8.88 1.82
CA VAL A 129 -9.35 -9.19 1.11
C VAL A 129 -9.49 -8.94 -0.38
N GLY A 130 -8.58 -8.14 -0.94
CA GLY A 130 -8.62 -7.72 -2.34
C GLY A 130 -9.53 -6.53 -2.65
N LEU A 131 -10.31 -6.05 -1.67
CA LEU A 131 -11.14 -4.86 -1.84
C LEU A 131 -10.36 -3.57 -1.59
N HIS A 132 -10.82 -2.49 -2.23
CA HIS A 132 -10.28 -1.15 -2.08
C HIS A 132 -11.22 -0.26 -1.26
N ALA A 133 -10.65 0.62 -0.44
CA ALA A 133 -11.38 1.65 0.29
C ALA A 133 -10.75 3.04 0.10
N PRO A 134 -11.57 4.11 0.04
CA PRO A 134 -11.05 5.48 -0.08
C PRO A 134 -10.20 5.87 1.13
N LEU A 135 -9.14 6.65 0.91
CA LEU A 135 -8.18 7.02 1.97
C LEU A 135 -8.78 7.89 3.09
N HIS A 136 -9.81 8.69 2.81
CA HIS A 136 -10.37 9.65 3.76
C HIS A 136 -11.51 9.11 4.62
N THR A 137 -12.00 7.88 4.35
CA THR A 137 -13.25 7.36 4.95
C THR A 137 -13.05 6.33 6.06
N ASN A 138 -11.82 6.01 6.41
CA ASN A 138 -11.53 4.97 7.40
C ASN A 138 -10.15 5.17 8.05
N ALA A 139 -9.92 4.50 9.18
CA ALA A 139 -8.67 4.62 9.93
C ALA A 139 -7.44 4.17 9.11
N PHE A 140 -7.56 3.13 8.28
CA PHE A 140 -6.45 2.60 7.47
C PHE A 140 -5.96 3.64 6.46
N GLY A 141 -6.88 4.29 5.76
CA GLY A 141 -6.55 5.35 4.82
C GLY A 141 -5.93 6.57 5.50
N LYS A 142 -6.43 6.97 6.67
CA LYS A 142 -5.83 8.07 7.45
C LYS A 142 -4.41 7.76 7.89
N VAL A 143 -4.10 6.51 8.27
CA VAL A 143 -2.72 6.08 8.56
C VAL A 143 -1.84 6.15 7.32
N ILE A 144 -2.31 5.73 6.16
CA ILE A 144 -1.57 5.88 4.90
C ILE A 144 -1.27 7.35 4.63
N LEU A 145 -2.26 8.23 4.74
CA LEU A 145 -2.09 9.67 4.53
C LEU A 145 -1.10 10.30 5.52
N ALA A 146 -1.00 9.77 6.75
CA ALA A 146 -0.11 10.28 7.78
C ALA A 146 1.34 9.81 7.63
N PHE A 147 1.58 8.58 7.16
CA PHE A 147 2.89 7.94 7.21
C PHE A 147 3.49 7.59 5.85
N CYS A 148 2.70 7.58 4.77
CA CYS A 148 3.17 7.32 3.42
C CYS A 148 3.52 8.64 2.69
N LYS A 149 4.80 8.85 2.39
CA LYS A 149 5.27 10.06 1.71
C LYS A 149 4.91 10.14 0.22
N GLU A 150 4.45 9.04 -0.35
CA GLU A 150 4.14 8.93 -1.79
C GLU A 150 2.77 9.53 -2.11
N VAL A 151 1.91 9.72 -1.11
CA VAL A 151 0.55 10.25 -1.31
C VAL A 151 0.53 11.76 -1.13
N ASN A 152 0.03 12.46 -2.13
CA ASN A 152 -0.29 13.88 -2.00
C ASN A 152 -1.76 14.03 -1.56
N ILE A 153 -1.97 14.52 -0.34
CA ILE A 153 -3.30 14.71 0.26
C ILE A 153 -4.20 15.63 -0.58
N GLU A 154 -3.63 16.57 -1.35
CA GLU A 154 -4.39 17.47 -2.23
C GLU A 154 -5.06 16.73 -3.41
N ASN A 155 -4.56 15.53 -3.75
CA ASN A 155 -5.09 14.73 -4.84
C ASN A 155 -6.12 13.69 -4.36
N VAL A 156 -6.50 13.71 -3.07
CA VAL A 156 -7.50 12.79 -2.52
C VAL A 156 -8.90 13.26 -2.87
N GLU A 157 -9.66 12.44 -3.58
CA GLU A 157 -11.07 12.70 -3.85
C GLU A 157 -11.89 12.51 -2.57
N LEU A 158 -12.53 13.59 -2.10
CA LEU A 158 -13.30 13.62 -0.85
C LEU A 158 -14.80 13.36 -1.12
N LYS A 159 -15.12 12.20 -1.67
CA LYS A 159 -16.52 11.81 -1.90
C LYS A 159 -17.24 11.57 -0.57
N LYS A 160 -18.45 12.10 -0.45
CA LYS A 160 -19.30 11.90 0.73
C LYS A 160 -20.00 10.54 0.69
N PHE A 161 -19.90 9.78 1.79
CA PHE A 161 -20.56 8.48 1.98
C PHE A 161 -21.63 8.55 3.06
N THR A 162 -21.32 9.22 4.18
CA THR A 162 -22.23 9.40 5.32
C THR A 162 -22.24 10.87 5.77
N THR A 163 -22.96 11.16 6.82
CA THR A 163 -22.90 12.49 7.47
C THR A 163 -21.58 12.74 8.18
N ASN A 164 -20.87 11.68 8.55
CA ASN A 164 -19.59 11.74 9.29
C ASN A 164 -18.37 11.79 8.36
N THR A 165 -18.54 11.55 7.06
CA THR A 165 -17.45 11.58 6.09
C THR A 165 -16.76 12.95 6.09
N ILE A 166 -15.43 12.95 6.19
CA ILE A 166 -14.62 14.18 6.03
C ILE A 166 -14.62 14.58 4.56
N THR A 167 -15.25 15.72 4.25
CA THR A 167 -15.35 16.26 2.88
C THR A 167 -14.58 17.58 2.69
N SER A 168 -13.74 17.95 3.66
CA SER A 168 -12.91 19.16 3.62
C SER A 168 -11.44 18.79 3.74
N ILE A 169 -10.63 19.24 2.79
CA ILE A 169 -9.18 19.02 2.81
C ILE A 169 -8.52 19.61 4.06
N THR A 170 -9.01 20.77 4.52
CA THR A 170 -8.50 21.40 5.76
C THR A 170 -8.81 20.55 7.00
N LYS A 171 -10.00 19.96 7.08
CA LYS A 171 -10.35 19.04 8.18
C LYS A 171 -9.52 17.77 8.09
N LEU A 172 -9.35 17.21 6.88
CA LEU A 172 -8.54 16.01 6.67
C LEU A 172 -7.08 16.24 7.09
N LYS A 173 -6.48 17.36 6.72
CA LYS A 173 -5.11 17.72 7.13
C LYS A 173 -4.94 17.77 8.65
N LYS A 174 -5.89 18.40 9.37
CA LYS A 174 -5.86 18.44 10.85
C LYS A 174 -5.97 17.05 11.47
N GLU A 175 -6.84 16.21 10.91
CA GLU A 175 -7.00 14.82 11.35
C GLU A 175 -5.71 14.03 11.14
N ILE A 176 -5.08 14.13 9.97
CA ILE A 176 -3.83 13.46 9.63
C ILE A 176 -2.66 13.92 10.52
N GLU A 177 -2.58 15.20 10.84
CA GLU A 177 -1.61 15.73 11.79
C GLU A 177 -1.80 15.11 13.18
N ALA A 178 -3.04 15.05 13.66
CA ALA A 178 -3.36 14.39 14.93
C ALA A 178 -3.01 12.89 14.92
N VAL A 179 -3.26 12.18 13.81
CA VAL A 179 -2.88 10.77 13.61
C VAL A 179 -1.35 10.60 13.70
N SER A 180 -0.59 11.49 13.05
CA SER A 180 0.88 11.46 13.07
C SER A 180 1.43 11.64 14.50
N GLN A 181 0.79 12.49 15.31
CA GLN A 181 1.19 12.74 16.70
C GLN A 181 0.80 11.60 17.66
N LYS A 182 -0.43 11.05 17.50
CA LYS A 182 -0.96 9.97 18.36
C LYS A 182 -0.39 8.61 18.01
N GLY A 183 0.04 8.38 16.77
CA GLY A 183 0.49 7.10 16.24
C GLY A 183 -0.63 6.12 15.87
N TYR A 184 -1.89 6.54 15.89
CA TYR A 184 -3.03 5.75 15.45
C TYR A 184 -4.15 6.62 14.90
N ALA A 185 -4.98 6.05 14.06
CA ALA A 185 -6.21 6.66 13.54
C ALA A 185 -7.45 5.89 14.02
N ILE A 186 -8.57 6.61 14.09
CA ILE A 186 -9.91 6.03 14.25
C ILE A 186 -10.80 6.47 13.08
N GLY A 187 -11.77 5.65 12.72
CA GLY A 187 -12.84 5.97 11.78
C GLY A 187 -14.18 5.65 12.43
N ILE A 188 -15.09 6.62 12.47
CA ILE A 188 -16.41 6.46 13.09
C ILE A 188 -17.48 6.72 12.06
N GLU A 189 -18.01 5.63 11.48
CA GLU A 189 -19.10 5.69 10.51
C GLU A 189 -18.87 6.64 9.33
N GLU A 190 -17.60 6.83 8.92
CA GLU A 190 -17.24 7.75 7.84
C GLU A 190 -17.44 7.13 6.46
N HIS A 191 -17.31 5.81 6.34
CA HIS A 191 -17.52 5.05 5.10
C HIS A 191 -18.94 4.51 5.00
N GLU A 192 -19.44 3.96 6.09
CA GLU A 192 -20.77 3.35 6.19
C GLU A 192 -21.29 3.51 7.62
N PHE A 193 -22.60 3.75 7.77
CA PHE A 193 -23.23 3.78 9.08
C PHE A 193 -23.11 2.41 9.77
N GLY A 194 -22.80 2.43 11.06
CA GLY A 194 -22.56 1.22 11.84
C GLY A 194 -21.14 0.67 11.76
N LEU A 195 -20.26 1.19 10.90
CA LEU A 195 -18.89 0.73 10.73
C LEU A 195 -17.89 1.65 11.42
N CYS A 196 -17.10 1.09 12.33
CA CYS A 196 -15.95 1.77 12.96
C CYS A 196 -14.64 1.05 12.65
N SER A 197 -13.54 1.78 12.72
CA SER A 197 -12.20 1.25 12.49
C SER A 197 -11.15 1.91 13.35
N VAL A 198 -10.08 1.17 13.65
CA VAL A 198 -8.85 1.65 14.29
C VAL A 198 -7.67 1.10 13.51
N ALA A 199 -6.68 1.93 13.23
CA ALA A 199 -5.46 1.49 12.56
C ALA A 199 -4.23 2.19 13.09
N VAL A 200 -3.10 1.50 13.03
CA VAL A 200 -1.76 1.98 13.39
C VAL A 200 -0.78 1.73 12.25
N PRO A 201 0.29 2.51 12.11
CA PRO A 201 1.31 2.26 11.11
C PRO A 201 2.13 1.00 11.45
N TYR A 202 2.35 0.16 10.43
CA TYR A 202 3.27 -0.96 10.51
C TYR A 202 4.52 -0.65 9.70
N PHE A 203 5.68 -0.81 10.32
CA PHE A 203 6.97 -0.59 9.69
C PHE A 203 7.73 -1.93 9.57
N ASN A 204 8.63 -2.03 8.62
CA ASN A 204 9.53 -3.19 8.54
C ASN A 204 10.76 -2.99 9.46
N LYS A 205 11.60 -4.02 9.58
CA LYS A 205 12.83 -3.98 10.38
C LYS A 205 13.83 -2.89 9.96
N ARG A 206 13.65 -2.25 8.79
CA ARG A 206 14.46 -1.13 8.30
C ARG A 206 13.83 0.23 8.61
N GLY A 207 12.72 0.27 9.35
CA GLY A 207 11.97 1.48 9.66
C GLY A 207 11.19 2.05 8.47
N GLN A 208 10.96 1.28 7.40
CA GLN A 208 10.18 1.71 6.25
C GLN A 208 8.69 1.40 6.50
N PHE A 209 7.82 2.35 6.23
CA PHE A 209 6.38 2.16 6.29
C PHE A 209 5.94 1.10 5.28
N VAL A 210 5.21 0.08 5.74
CA VAL A 210 4.68 -1.00 4.92
C VAL A 210 3.21 -0.78 4.63
N GLY A 211 2.45 -0.39 5.66
CA GLY A 211 1.03 -0.15 5.56
C GLY A 211 0.35 -0.09 6.93
N PRO A 212 -0.94 0.22 7.00
CA PRO A 212 -1.72 0.18 8.23
C PRO A 212 -2.08 -1.24 8.64
N VAL A 213 -1.99 -1.54 9.94
CA VAL A 213 -2.62 -2.70 10.58
C VAL A 213 -3.64 -2.23 11.60
N GLY A 214 -4.71 -2.98 11.79
CA GLY A 214 -5.76 -2.55 12.72
C GLY A 214 -6.99 -3.41 12.64
N ILE A 215 -8.12 -2.87 13.07
CA ILE A 215 -9.39 -3.55 13.15
C ILE A 215 -10.52 -2.76 12.49
N SER A 216 -11.56 -3.47 12.09
CA SER A 216 -12.87 -2.90 11.80
C SER A 216 -13.96 -3.72 12.48
N GLY A 217 -15.01 -3.06 12.91
CA GLY A 217 -16.13 -3.68 13.60
C GLY A 217 -17.35 -2.74 13.66
N LEU A 218 -18.39 -3.17 14.35
CA LEU A 218 -19.66 -2.43 14.40
C LEU A 218 -19.64 -1.36 15.50
N SER A 219 -20.19 -0.17 15.19
CA SER A 219 -20.26 0.98 16.12
C SER A 219 -20.99 0.66 17.42
N VAL A 220 -21.96 -0.28 17.40
CA VAL A 220 -22.66 -0.73 18.61
C VAL A 220 -21.77 -1.37 19.68
N ARG A 221 -20.52 -1.76 19.31
CA ARG A 221 -19.53 -2.35 20.22
C ARG A 221 -18.28 -1.51 20.40
N MET A 222 -18.12 -0.48 19.58
CA MET A 222 -16.92 0.34 19.50
C MET A 222 -17.29 1.82 19.51
N ASP A 223 -17.67 2.32 20.70
CA ASP A 223 -17.82 3.77 20.92
C ASP A 223 -16.45 4.49 20.83
N GLU A 224 -16.47 5.81 20.80
CA GLU A 224 -15.26 6.63 20.61
C GLU A 224 -14.22 6.38 21.72
N VAL A 225 -14.63 6.21 22.99
CA VAL A 225 -13.73 5.92 24.10
C VAL A 225 -13.03 4.59 23.88
N LYS A 226 -13.80 3.57 23.51
CA LYS A 226 -13.28 2.23 23.21
C LYS A 226 -12.34 2.23 22.02
N LEU A 227 -12.64 2.98 20.98
CA LEU A 227 -11.77 3.12 19.81
C LEU A 227 -10.41 3.71 20.17
N HIS A 228 -10.38 4.72 21.06
CA HIS A 228 -9.13 5.28 21.53
C HIS A 228 -8.33 4.30 22.42
N GLU A 229 -9.00 3.56 23.31
CA GLU A 229 -8.34 2.50 24.09
C GLU A 229 -7.72 1.42 23.20
N LEU A 230 -8.49 0.96 22.21
CA LEU A 230 -8.01 -0.06 21.25
C LEU A 230 -6.85 0.47 20.42
N GLY A 231 -6.92 1.73 19.98
CA GLY A 231 -5.83 2.39 19.25
C GLY A 231 -4.51 2.38 20.05
N GLN A 232 -4.55 2.74 21.31
CA GLN A 232 -3.38 2.71 22.18
C GLN A 232 -2.85 1.29 22.42
N LYS A 233 -3.75 0.31 22.61
CA LYS A 233 -3.36 -1.09 22.83
C LYS A 233 -2.71 -1.70 21.58
N ILE A 234 -3.32 -1.50 20.40
CA ILE A 234 -2.77 -1.98 19.12
C ILE A 234 -1.44 -1.29 18.83
N PHE A 235 -1.33 0.02 19.05
CA PHE A 235 -0.08 0.76 18.87
C PHE A 235 1.05 0.22 19.75
N LYS A 236 0.79 -0.07 21.02
CA LYS A 236 1.78 -0.68 21.93
C LYS A 236 2.18 -2.08 21.43
N LEU A 237 1.21 -2.92 21.05
CA LEU A 237 1.45 -4.27 20.55
C LEU A 237 2.36 -4.26 19.32
N VAL A 238 2.02 -3.44 18.32
CA VAL A 238 2.78 -3.35 17.07
C VAL A 238 4.21 -2.87 17.32
N ASN A 239 4.42 -1.88 18.20
CA ASN A 239 5.76 -1.37 18.51
C ASN A 239 6.59 -2.31 19.39
N SER A 240 5.96 -3.15 20.24
CA SER A 240 6.69 -4.14 21.04
C SER A 240 7.20 -5.33 20.22
N SER A 241 6.59 -5.58 19.05
CA SER A 241 7.02 -6.65 18.12
C SER A 241 8.29 -6.31 17.33
N PHE A 242 8.84 -5.10 17.50
CA PHE A 242 10.06 -4.63 16.85
C PHE A 242 11.32 -4.65 17.75
N VAL A 243 11.20 -5.10 19.03
CA VAL A 243 12.33 -5.22 19.97
C VAL A 243 12.98 -6.58 19.92
#